data_5cdfb1eb3988c3d2207a354bcb6d40c3
#
_entry.id   5cdfb1eb3988c3d2207a354bcb6d40c3
#
_cell.length_a   1.000
_cell.length_b   1.000
_cell.length_c   1.000
_cell.angle_alpha   90.00
_cell.angle_beta   90.00
_cell.angle_gamma   90.00
#
_symmetry.space_group_name_H-M   'P 1'
#
loop_
_entity.id
_entity.type
_entity.pdbx_description
1 polymer ?
#
loop_
_entity_poly.entity_id
_entity_poly.type
_entity_poly.pdbx_seq_one_letter_code
_entity_poly.pdbx_strand_id
1 'polypeptide(L)'
;MEESSRAHVVLAGWACTTLCLFSCAAAYSHGASLSACSDMMPRHLRVQLHSLSNNYLTVHTNMSSYFPGDKVPVTVRSTMDFMGFLLQARRVANDEIAGTFIIIPPGSKLLTCFEDGDTVTHSDKSLKRNLSFVWKAPAQPIGDIKFFISVVQSYFVYWTKIESALVAQRGQN
;
A
#
# COMPACT_ATOMS: atom_id res chain seq x y z
N MET A 1 -55.21 -15.77 -47.83
CA MET A 1 -53.74 -16.03 -47.97
C MET A 1 -53.03 -14.79 -47.60
N GLU A 2 -52.67 -14.72 -46.35
CA GLU A 2 -51.65 -13.81 -45.80
C GLU A 2 -51.71 -13.89 -44.28
N GLU A 3 -50.93 -14.74 -43.74
CA GLU A 3 -50.59 -14.66 -42.32
C GLU A 3 -49.33 -15.46 -42.09
N SER A 4 -48.18 -14.82 -42.18
CA SER A 4 -46.97 -15.33 -41.60
C SER A 4 -45.85 -14.30 -41.75
N SER A 5 -45.77 -13.29 -40.86
CA SER A 5 -44.53 -12.53 -40.68
C SER A 5 -44.65 -11.53 -39.52
N ARG A 6 -44.79 -12.00 -38.31
CA ARG A 6 -44.66 -11.10 -37.15
C ARG A 6 -44.12 -11.79 -35.88
N ALA A 7 -43.36 -12.87 -35.99
CA ALA A 7 -42.87 -13.58 -34.80
C ALA A 7 -41.36 -13.60 -34.59
N HIS A 8 -40.58 -12.84 -35.36
CA HIS A 8 -39.10 -12.94 -35.27
C HIS A 8 -38.34 -11.68 -34.76
N VAL A 9 -39.04 -10.65 -34.31
CA VAL A 9 -38.36 -9.40 -33.90
C VAL A 9 -38.26 -9.21 -32.37
N VAL A 10 -38.85 -10.06 -31.55
CA VAL A 10 -38.88 -9.83 -30.07
C VAL A 10 -37.79 -10.57 -29.30
N LEU A 11 -37.01 -11.46 -29.92
CA LEU A 11 -36.00 -12.28 -29.20
C LEU A 11 -34.56 -11.73 -29.25
N ALA A 12 -34.30 -10.63 -29.97
CA ALA A 12 -32.96 -10.06 -30.11
C ALA A 12 -32.64 -8.95 -29.07
N GLY A 13 -33.62 -8.51 -28.26
CA GLY A 13 -33.45 -7.38 -27.33
C GLY A 13 -33.02 -7.72 -25.93
N TRP A 14 -33.00 -8.98 -25.53
CA TRP A 14 -32.75 -9.38 -24.12
C TRP A 14 -31.36 -9.94 -23.82
N ALA A 15 -30.53 -10.12 -24.82
CA ALA A 15 -29.17 -10.67 -24.63
C ALA A 15 -28.10 -9.63 -24.37
N CYS A 16 -28.37 -8.34 -24.48
CA CYS A 16 -27.37 -7.28 -24.41
C CYS A 16 -27.30 -6.54 -23.05
N THR A 17 -28.21 -6.78 -22.13
CA THR A 17 -28.28 -6.04 -20.87
C THR A 17 -27.69 -6.77 -19.68
N THR A 18 -27.29 -8.03 -19.81
CA THR A 18 -26.69 -8.82 -18.70
C THR A 18 -25.15 -8.84 -18.67
N LEU A 19 -24.48 -8.23 -19.63
CA LEU A 19 -23.00 -8.26 -19.70
C LEU A 19 -22.30 -7.07 -19.05
N CYS A 20 -23.01 -6.08 -18.51
CA CYS A 20 -22.41 -4.89 -17.92
C CYS A 20 -22.30 -4.88 -16.38
N LEU A 21 -22.61 -5.95 -15.67
CA LEU A 21 -22.57 -5.97 -14.19
C LEU A 21 -21.37 -6.75 -13.59
N PHE A 22 -20.45 -7.22 -14.40
CA PHE A 22 -19.24 -7.91 -13.91
C PHE A 22 -17.95 -7.12 -14.10
N SER A 23 -18.02 -5.81 -14.12
CA SER A 23 -16.82 -5.00 -14.22
C SER A 23 -16.75 -4.07 -13.02
N CYS A 24 -15.92 -4.42 -12.09
CA CYS A 24 -15.17 -3.60 -11.11
C CYS A 24 -15.04 -4.23 -9.74
N ALA A 25 -14.71 -5.51 -9.67
CA ALA A 25 -13.90 -5.99 -8.57
C ALA A 25 -12.45 -5.92 -9.04
N ALA A 26 -11.95 -4.74 -9.33
CA ALA A 26 -10.52 -4.50 -9.44
C ALA A 26 -9.94 -4.70 -8.04
N ALA A 27 -9.70 -5.97 -7.69
CA ALA A 27 -8.90 -6.29 -6.53
C ALA A 27 -7.53 -5.64 -6.78
N TYR A 28 -7.07 -4.80 -5.87
CA TYR A 28 -5.74 -4.16 -5.89
C TYR A 28 -4.63 -5.18 -5.69
N SER A 29 -4.68 -6.27 -6.44
CA SER A 29 -3.77 -7.42 -6.36
C SER A 29 -2.36 -7.11 -6.86
N HIS A 30 -2.21 -6.00 -7.57
CA HIS A 30 -0.93 -5.56 -8.14
C HIS A 30 -0.43 -4.25 -7.51
N GLY A 31 -0.87 -3.94 -6.30
CA GLY A 31 -0.45 -2.77 -5.56
C GLY A 31 -1.59 -1.88 -5.09
N ALA A 32 -1.29 -0.99 -4.15
CA ALA A 32 -2.21 0.02 -3.68
C ALA A 32 -2.48 1.08 -4.77
N SER A 33 -3.65 1.70 -4.71
CA SER A 33 -3.96 2.84 -5.57
C SER A 33 -3.34 4.14 -5.03
N LEU A 34 -3.15 5.13 -5.90
CA LEU A 34 -2.66 6.46 -5.50
C LEU A 34 -3.58 7.15 -4.48
N SER A 35 -4.86 6.80 -4.44
CA SER A 35 -5.78 7.33 -3.43
C SER A 35 -5.43 6.93 -1.99
N ALA A 36 -4.61 5.91 -1.80
CA ALA A 36 -4.12 5.49 -0.49
C ALA A 36 -2.87 6.25 -0.02
N CYS A 37 -2.30 7.11 -0.85
CA CYS A 37 -1.06 7.83 -0.53
C CYS A 37 -1.16 8.68 0.74
N SER A 38 -2.27 9.37 0.95
CA SER A 38 -2.43 10.31 2.07
C SER A 38 -2.80 9.63 3.38
N ASP A 39 -3.78 8.76 3.37
CA ASP A 39 -4.35 8.14 4.58
C ASP A 39 -3.86 6.70 4.84
N MET A 40 -3.16 6.11 3.86
CA MET A 40 -2.69 4.72 3.89
C MET A 40 -3.82 3.69 4.07
N MET A 41 -5.06 4.03 3.66
CA MET A 41 -6.23 3.18 3.80
C MET A 41 -6.43 2.28 2.58
N PRO A 42 -6.65 0.97 2.75
CA PRO A 42 -7.09 0.11 1.67
C PRO A 42 -8.47 0.55 1.14
N ARG A 43 -8.63 0.54 -0.19
CA ARG A 43 -9.88 0.93 -0.87
C ARG A 43 -10.73 -0.28 -1.24
N HIS A 44 -10.85 -1.25 -0.34
CA HIS A 44 -11.73 -2.41 -0.53
C HIS A 44 -13.12 -2.10 0.00
N LEU A 45 -14.15 -2.50 -0.74
CA LEU A 45 -15.54 -2.41 -0.28
C LEU A 45 -15.77 -3.41 0.86
N ARG A 46 -16.33 -2.95 1.99
CA ARG A 46 -16.73 -3.77 3.16
C ARG A 46 -15.57 -4.38 3.96
N VAL A 47 -14.57 -3.60 4.25
CA VAL A 47 -13.42 -4.07 5.06
C VAL A 47 -13.61 -3.72 6.53
N GLN A 48 -13.31 -4.65 7.42
CA GLN A 48 -13.29 -4.40 8.86
C GLN A 48 -11.90 -3.90 9.27
N LEU A 49 -11.87 -2.72 9.87
CA LEU A 49 -10.68 -2.21 10.54
C LEU A 49 -10.46 -3.04 11.82
N HIS A 50 -9.33 -3.73 11.90
CA HIS A 50 -8.93 -4.35 13.16
C HIS A 50 -8.28 -3.33 14.10
N SER A 51 -8.58 -3.47 15.38
CA SER A 51 -8.08 -2.65 16.47
C SER A 51 -6.55 -2.51 16.42
N LEU A 52 -6.05 -1.36 16.87
CA LEU A 52 -4.63 -0.97 16.94
C LEU A 52 -3.75 -1.88 17.83
N SER A 53 -4.31 -2.83 18.57
CA SER A 53 -3.54 -3.83 19.31
C SER A 53 -3.02 -4.90 18.35
N ASN A 54 -2.02 -4.52 17.57
CA ASN A 54 -1.36 -5.43 16.65
C ASN A 54 -0.04 -5.91 17.26
N ASN A 55 -0.05 -7.10 17.84
CA ASN A 55 1.13 -7.72 18.41
C ASN A 55 1.87 -8.65 17.43
N TYR A 56 1.43 -8.77 16.18
CA TYR A 56 2.01 -9.73 15.26
C TYR A 56 2.86 -9.12 14.13
N LEU A 57 2.75 -7.82 13.87
CA LEU A 57 3.55 -7.14 12.85
C LEU A 57 4.30 -5.95 13.43
N THR A 58 5.57 -5.84 13.08
CA THR A 58 6.43 -4.71 13.43
C THR A 58 7.13 -4.17 12.19
N VAL A 59 7.30 -2.87 12.14
CA VAL A 59 8.20 -2.17 11.23
C VAL A 59 9.28 -1.48 12.05
N HIS A 60 10.54 -1.74 11.74
CA HIS A 60 11.65 -1.21 12.52
C HIS A 60 12.92 -1.01 11.70
N THR A 61 13.82 -0.25 12.25
CA THR A 61 15.23 -0.13 11.83
C THR A 61 16.13 -0.25 13.03
N ASN A 62 17.35 -0.71 12.81
CA ASN A 62 18.40 -0.72 13.84
C ASN A 62 19.08 0.65 14.03
N MET A 63 18.67 1.66 13.24
CA MET A 63 19.19 3.02 13.35
C MET A 63 18.24 3.89 14.16
N SER A 64 18.70 4.45 15.28
CA SER A 64 17.93 5.43 16.08
C SER A 64 18.06 6.85 15.54
N SER A 65 19.00 7.09 14.64
CA SER A 65 19.23 8.40 14.02
C SER A 65 19.86 8.25 12.64
N TYR A 66 19.75 9.30 11.83
CA TYR A 66 20.28 9.38 10.48
C TYR A 66 20.79 10.78 10.15
N PHE A 67 21.70 10.89 9.18
CA PHE A 67 22.12 12.15 8.55
C PHE A 67 21.44 12.31 7.19
N PRO A 68 21.25 13.56 6.69
CA PRO A 68 20.80 13.79 5.32
C PRO A 68 21.63 12.97 4.32
N GLY A 69 20.95 12.29 3.38
CA GLY A 69 21.57 11.43 2.39
C GLY A 69 21.87 10.00 2.83
N ASP A 70 21.72 9.68 4.11
CA ASP A 70 21.96 8.33 4.62
C ASP A 70 21.01 7.29 4.04
N LYS A 71 21.50 6.05 4.01
CA LYS A 71 20.72 4.85 3.70
C LYS A 71 20.31 4.17 5.00
N VAL A 72 19.02 3.99 5.19
CA VAL A 72 18.43 3.42 6.41
C VAL A 72 17.79 2.08 6.09
N PRO A 73 18.31 0.95 6.62
CA PRO A 73 17.65 -0.34 6.49
C PRO A 73 16.32 -0.35 7.26
N VAL A 74 15.27 -0.85 6.63
CA VAL A 74 13.94 -0.98 7.23
C VAL A 74 13.49 -2.42 7.11
N THR A 75 13.06 -3.01 8.22
CA THR A 75 12.61 -4.38 8.29
C THR A 75 11.16 -4.45 8.74
N VAL A 76 10.36 -5.21 8.01
CA VAL A 76 8.99 -5.59 8.40
C VAL A 76 9.02 -7.05 8.79
N ARG A 77 8.52 -7.36 9.99
CA ARG A 77 8.40 -8.73 10.50
C ARG A 77 6.98 -9.00 10.96
N SER A 78 6.46 -10.14 10.57
CA SER A 78 5.12 -10.58 10.95
C SER A 78 5.15 -12.04 11.37
N THR A 79 4.37 -12.39 12.40
CA THR A 79 4.13 -13.78 12.80
C THR A 79 3.01 -14.43 11.99
N MET A 80 2.24 -13.63 11.25
CA MET A 80 1.15 -14.08 10.38
C MET A 80 1.41 -13.64 8.95
N ASP A 81 0.90 -14.42 8.00
CA ASP A 81 0.99 -14.04 6.58
C ASP A 81 0.08 -12.86 6.26
N PHE A 82 0.55 -11.98 5.39
CA PHE A 82 -0.24 -10.89 4.81
C PHE A 82 -0.02 -10.84 3.29
N MET A 83 -1.01 -10.36 2.55
CA MET A 83 -1.00 -10.36 1.09
C MET A 83 -0.52 -9.03 0.53
N GLY A 84 -1.04 -7.94 1.06
CA GLY A 84 -0.77 -6.60 0.55
C GLY A 84 -0.22 -5.67 1.62
N PHE A 85 0.51 -4.64 1.18
CA PHE A 85 1.04 -3.61 2.08
C PHE A 85 1.26 -2.29 1.34
N LEU A 86 1.38 -1.22 2.15
CA LEU A 86 1.83 0.10 1.76
C LEU A 86 2.80 0.61 2.83
N LEU A 87 4.02 0.97 2.43
CA LEU A 87 5.09 1.42 3.32
C LEU A 87 5.56 2.82 2.92
N GLN A 88 5.65 3.72 3.89
CA GLN A 88 6.10 5.10 3.72
C GLN A 88 7.01 5.51 4.88
N ALA A 89 7.93 6.43 4.63
CA ALA A 89 8.56 7.23 5.68
C ALA A 89 7.87 8.58 5.74
N ARG A 90 7.58 9.08 6.95
CA ARG A 90 6.92 10.37 7.15
C ARG A 90 7.65 11.22 8.16
N ARG A 91 7.67 12.51 7.93
CA ARG A 91 8.17 13.51 8.87
C ARG A 91 7.28 13.56 10.11
N VAL A 92 7.87 13.54 11.28
CA VAL A 92 7.12 13.63 12.55
C VAL A 92 6.44 15.00 12.70
N ALA A 93 7.07 16.05 12.16
CA ALA A 93 6.60 17.42 12.35
C ALA A 93 5.26 17.72 11.63
N ASN A 94 5.01 17.11 10.45
CA ASN A 94 3.87 17.51 9.60
C ASN A 94 3.22 16.32 8.85
N ASP A 95 3.62 15.08 9.15
CA ASP A 95 3.10 13.85 8.52
C ASP A 95 3.32 13.77 6.99
N GLU A 96 4.20 14.59 6.43
CA GLU A 96 4.53 14.54 5.01
C GLU A 96 5.42 13.33 4.69
N ILE A 97 5.16 12.68 3.55
CA ILE A 97 6.01 11.61 3.03
C ILE A 97 7.38 12.19 2.66
N ALA A 98 8.45 11.49 3.00
CA ALA A 98 9.81 11.95 2.77
C ALA A 98 10.77 10.83 2.38
N GLY A 99 11.78 11.20 1.59
CA GLY A 99 12.80 10.29 1.11
C GLY A 99 12.30 9.27 0.10
N THR A 100 13.17 8.34 -0.28
CA THR A 100 12.89 7.37 -1.33
C THR A 100 13.39 5.98 -0.95
N PHE A 101 12.70 4.94 -1.37
CA PHE A 101 13.16 3.57 -1.21
C PHE A 101 14.03 3.20 -2.41
N ILE A 102 15.26 2.76 -2.16
CA ILE A 102 16.25 2.44 -3.18
C ILE A 102 16.49 0.93 -3.34
N ILE A 103 16.14 0.13 -2.33
CA ILE A 103 16.17 -1.33 -2.39
C ILE A 103 14.85 -1.84 -1.84
N ILE A 104 14.20 -2.70 -2.61
CA ILE A 104 12.92 -3.33 -2.26
C ILE A 104 12.97 -4.83 -2.50
N PRO A 105 12.23 -5.66 -1.72
CA PRO A 105 12.25 -7.11 -1.89
C PRO A 105 11.38 -7.56 -3.08
N PRO A 106 11.56 -8.81 -3.55
CA PRO A 106 10.64 -9.42 -4.51
C PRO A 106 9.19 -9.38 -4.02
N GLY A 107 8.23 -9.30 -4.93
CA GLY A 107 6.80 -9.17 -4.60
C GLY A 107 6.40 -7.77 -4.17
N SER A 108 7.28 -6.78 -4.34
CA SER A 108 7.03 -5.37 -4.10
C SER A 108 7.36 -4.51 -5.32
N LYS A 109 6.83 -3.30 -5.34
CA LYS A 109 7.12 -2.28 -6.34
C LYS A 109 7.09 -0.89 -5.73
N LEU A 110 7.80 0.04 -6.35
CA LEU A 110 7.76 1.45 -6.01
C LEU A 110 6.44 2.08 -6.48
N LEU A 111 5.97 3.02 -5.71
CA LEU A 111 4.82 3.87 -6.01
C LEU A 111 5.26 5.32 -5.87
N THR A 112 4.85 6.17 -6.81
CA THR A 112 5.07 7.61 -6.76
C THR A 112 3.83 8.27 -6.18
N CYS A 113 3.89 8.66 -4.90
CA CYS A 113 2.83 9.43 -4.27
C CYS A 113 3.00 10.93 -4.55
N PHE A 114 4.19 11.46 -4.28
CA PHE A 114 4.60 12.85 -4.57
C PHE A 114 5.92 12.86 -5.34
N GLU A 115 6.89 12.05 -4.91
CA GLU A 115 8.20 11.91 -5.55
C GLU A 115 8.44 10.45 -5.94
N ASP A 116 9.27 10.23 -6.94
CA ASP A 116 9.59 8.89 -7.45
C ASP A 116 10.15 8.00 -6.34
N GLY A 117 9.48 6.87 -6.12
CA GLY A 117 9.93 5.87 -5.16
C GLY A 117 9.78 6.26 -3.69
N ASP A 118 8.96 7.25 -3.36
CA ASP A 118 8.69 7.68 -1.99
C ASP A 118 7.83 6.68 -1.19
N THR A 119 7.23 5.74 -1.88
CA THR A 119 6.32 4.74 -1.32
C THR A 119 6.60 3.37 -1.92
N VAL A 120 6.42 2.30 -1.13
CA VAL A 120 6.49 0.91 -1.60
C VAL A 120 5.17 0.21 -1.36
N THR A 121 4.75 -0.59 -2.32
CA THR A 121 3.57 -1.45 -2.20
C THR A 121 3.86 -2.85 -2.74
N HIS A 122 2.97 -3.80 -2.48
CA HIS A 122 3.04 -5.13 -3.05
C HIS A 122 2.83 -5.09 -4.56
N SER A 123 3.42 -6.03 -5.28
CA SER A 123 3.25 -6.19 -6.73
C SER A 123 2.44 -7.43 -7.12
N ASP A 124 2.21 -8.33 -6.16
CA ASP A 124 1.50 -9.60 -6.35
C ASP A 124 0.74 -10.03 -5.10
N LYS A 125 -0.02 -11.11 -5.19
CA LYS A 125 -0.82 -11.70 -4.10
C LYS A 125 -0.06 -12.71 -3.26
N SER A 126 1.24 -12.92 -3.47
CA SER A 126 2.02 -13.86 -2.67
C SER A 126 1.95 -13.49 -1.19
N LEU A 127 1.96 -14.52 -0.34
CA LEU A 127 1.95 -14.33 1.10
C LEU A 127 3.33 -13.87 1.57
N LYS A 128 3.34 -12.88 2.45
CA LYS A 128 4.54 -12.23 2.96
C LYS A 128 4.57 -12.30 4.48
N ARG A 129 5.78 -12.40 5.07
CA ARG A 129 6.01 -12.33 6.52
C ARG A 129 7.17 -11.43 6.89
N ASN A 130 8.27 -11.53 6.14
CA ASN A 130 9.49 -10.78 6.40
C ASN A 130 9.90 -10.04 5.13
N LEU A 131 10.03 -8.73 5.25
CA LEU A 131 10.40 -7.85 4.15
C LEU A 131 11.55 -6.95 4.60
N SER A 132 12.52 -6.75 3.73
CA SER A 132 13.67 -5.88 3.96
C SER A 132 13.75 -4.84 2.86
N PHE A 133 13.93 -3.59 3.27
CA PHE A 133 14.00 -2.41 2.41
C PHE A 133 15.21 -1.57 2.77
N VAL A 134 15.63 -0.72 1.87
CA VAL A 134 16.55 0.39 2.17
C VAL A 134 15.89 1.69 1.74
N TRP A 135 15.69 2.57 2.71
CA TRP A 135 15.23 3.93 2.52
C TRP A 135 16.44 4.87 2.45
N LYS A 136 16.39 5.85 1.56
CA LYS A 136 17.41 6.90 1.43
C LYS A 136 16.83 8.24 1.87
N ALA A 137 17.48 8.86 2.84
CA ALA A 137 17.15 10.20 3.28
C ALA A 137 17.41 11.22 2.16
N PRO A 138 16.59 12.28 2.04
CA PRO A 138 16.90 13.41 1.18
C PRO A 138 18.23 14.06 1.56
N ALA A 139 18.91 14.68 0.60
CA ALA A 139 20.11 15.48 0.87
C ALA A 139 19.78 16.74 1.69
N GLN A 140 18.56 17.24 1.58
CA GLN A 140 18.08 18.35 2.40
C GLN A 140 17.58 17.85 3.76
N PRO A 141 17.84 18.58 4.86
CA PRO A 141 17.32 18.25 6.17
C PRO A 141 15.80 18.28 6.19
N ILE A 142 15.19 17.23 6.73
CA ILE A 142 13.73 17.08 6.80
C ILE A 142 13.21 16.90 8.24
N GLY A 143 14.10 16.77 9.23
CA GLY A 143 13.77 16.48 10.61
C GLY A 143 13.57 15.00 10.91
N ASP A 144 13.05 14.72 12.09
CA ASP A 144 12.79 13.36 12.53
C ASP A 144 11.73 12.67 11.70
N ILE A 145 11.88 11.36 11.52
CA ILE A 145 10.96 10.54 10.74
C ILE A 145 10.47 9.33 11.54
N LYS A 146 9.37 8.76 11.08
CA LYS A 146 8.92 7.41 11.39
C LYS A 146 8.58 6.68 10.10
N PHE A 147 8.72 5.36 10.14
CA PHE A 147 8.19 4.49 9.09
C PHE A 147 6.79 4.04 9.46
N PHE A 148 5.89 4.04 8.47
CA PHE A 148 4.51 3.61 8.62
C PHE A 148 4.21 2.52 7.60
N ILE A 149 3.56 1.46 8.06
CA ILE A 149 3.07 0.40 7.18
C ILE A 149 1.57 0.17 7.42
N SER A 150 0.83 0.03 6.33
CA SER A 150 -0.51 -0.54 6.34
C SER A 150 -0.45 -1.91 5.67
N VAL A 151 -1.13 -2.89 6.22
CA VAL A 151 -1.14 -4.26 5.69
C VAL A 151 -2.54 -4.78 5.49
N VAL A 152 -2.71 -5.57 4.45
CA VAL A 152 -3.92 -6.33 4.15
C VAL A 152 -3.59 -7.80 4.32
N GLN A 153 -4.15 -8.41 5.35
CA GLN A 153 -3.99 -9.84 5.60
C GLN A 153 -4.83 -10.66 4.64
N SER A 154 -6.08 -10.24 4.45
CA SER A 154 -7.03 -10.82 3.50
C SER A 154 -7.92 -9.72 2.95
N TYR A 155 -8.81 -10.06 2.00
CA TYR A 155 -9.73 -9.11 1.39
C TYR A 155 -10.55 -8.29 2.42
N PHE A 156 -10.83 -8.86 3.60
CA PHE A 156 -11.69 -8.25 4.63
C PHE A 156 -10.94 -7.76 5.88
N VAL A 157 -9.64 -8.04 6.00
CA VAL A 157 -8.88 -7.80 7.24
C VAL A 157 -7.65 -6.98 6.94
N TYR A 158 -7.55 -5.81 7.55
CA TYR A 158 -6.39 -4.93 7.39
C TYR A 158 -6.05 -4.15 8.67
N TRP A 159 -4.82 -3.69 8.77
CA TRP A 159 -4.31 -2.76 9.77
C TRP A 159 -3.67 -1.59 9.08
N THR A 160 -3.90 -0.39 9.59
CA THR A 160 -3.38 0.84 8.99
C THR A 160 -2.41 1.54 9.93
N LYS A 161 -1.43 2.21 9.32
CA LYS A 161 -0.48 3.10 10.00
C LYS A 161 0.17 2.48 11.24
N ILE A 162 0.64 1.23 11.12
CA ILE A 162 1.53 0.65 12.12
C ILE A 162 2.86 1.39 12.02
N GLU A 163 3.31 1.99 13.11
CA GLU A 163 4.47 2.88 13.12
C GLU A 163 5.72 2.24 13.73
N SER A 164 6.88 2.67 13.26
CA SER A 164 8.17 2.38 13.87
C SER A 164 8.43 3.28 15.08
N ALA A 165 9.53 2.99 15.81
CA ALA A 165 10.13 3.98 16.66
C ALA A 165 10.58 5.20 15.84
N LEU A 166 10.74 6.34 16.52
CA LEU A 166 11.26 7.58 15.94
C LEU A 166 12.72 7.37 15.50
N VAL A 167 13.06 7.89 14.33
CA VAL A 167 14.44 7.97 13.83
C VAL A 167 14.83 9.45 13.77
N ALA A 168 15.70 9.86 14.65
CA ALA A 168 16.09 11.25 14.81
C ALA A 168 17.03 11.71 13.69
N GLN A 169 16.79 12.89 13.12
CA GLN A 169 17.75 13.50 12.21
C GLN A 169 18.90 14.12 13.01
N ARG A 170 20.14 13.82 12.60
CA ARG A 170 21.37 14.44 13.10
C ARG A 170 22.00 15.35 12.05
N GLY A 171 22.94 16.23 12.50
CA GLY A 171 23.76 17.01 11.60
C GLY A 171 23.19 18.37 11.21
N GLN A 172 22.48 19.02 12.16
CA GLN A 172 22.24 20.45 12.09
C GLN A 172 22.55 21.06 13.46
N ASN A 173 23.68 21.69 13.54
CA ASN A 173 23.90 22.83 14.43
C ASN A 173 23.91 24.09 13.57
#